data_466d7a5d822c1def861b5cf7e3c427ce
#
_entry.id   466d7a5d822c1def861b5cf7e3c427ce
#
_cell.length_a   1.000
_cell.length_b   1.000
_cell.length_c   1.000
_cell.angle_alpha   90.00
_cell.angle_beta   90.00
_cell.angle_gamma   90.00
#
_symmetry.space_group_name_H-M   'P 1'
#
loop_
_entity.id
_entity.type
_entity.pdbx_description
1 polymer ?
#
loop_
_entity_poly.entity_id
_entity_poly.type
_entity_poly.pdbx_seq_one_letter_code
_entity_poly.pdbx_strand_id
1 'polypeptide(L)'
;MDESTIYKKLYDFFKPEILKVINDSEKHKGHSGSPNSGNSHFSITIKSKKLNGLTRVNGQRAIYKVLEEDLAEYIPALSIKII
;
A
#
# COMPACT_ATOMS: atom_id res chain seq x y z
N MET A 1 -2.67 -0.07 -11.11
CA MET A 1 -2.58 0.61 -9.79
C MET A 1 -1.28 1.38 -9.70
N ASP A 2 -1.34 2.63 -9.33
CA ASP A 2 -0.17 3.47 -9.12
C ASP A 2 -0.20 4.07 -7.70
N GLU A 3 0.85 4.81 -7.33
CA GLU A 3 0.94 5.38 -5.99
C GLU A 3 -0.16 6.40 -5.70
N SER A 4 -0.60 7.15 -6.71
CA SER A 4 -1.68 8.13 -6.54
C SER A 4 -3.00 7.45 -6.20
N THR A 5 -3.31 6.33 -6.86
CA THR A 5 -4.51 5.55 -6.61
C THR A 5 -4.48 4.98 -5.20
N ILE A 6 -3.35 4.41 -4.79
CA ILE A 6 -3.18 3.85 -3.44
C ILE A 6 -3.37 4.96 -2.40
N TYR A 7 -2.69 6.09 -2.60
CA TYR A 7 -2.78 7.23 -1.69
C TYR A 7 -4.21 7.69 -1.51
N LYS A 8 -4.90 7.93 -2.63
CA LYS A 8 -6.27 8.44 -2.60
C LYS A 8 -7.22 7.49 -1.86
N LYS A 9 -7.15 6.20 -2.15
CA LYS A 9 -8.03 5.22 -1.51
C LYS A 9 -7.79 5.11 -0.01
N LEU A 10 -6.54 5.09 0.40
CA LEU A 10 -6.20 5.03 1.83
C LEU A 10 -6.57 6.31 2.54
N TYR A 11 -6.34 7.45 1.90
CA TYR A 11 -6.70 8.75 2.47
C TYR A 11 -8.22 8.87 2.66
N ASP A 12 -8.98 8.52 1.65
CA ASP A 12 -10.44 8.65 1.69
C ASP A 12 -11.07 7.74 2.76
N PHE A 13 -10.53 6.54 2.93
CA PHE A 13 -11.09 5.59 3.90
C PHE A 13 -10.60 5.86 5.32
N PHE A 14 -9.30 5.98 5.53
CA PHE A 14 -8.72 6.05 6.86
C PHE A 14 -8.64 7.45 7.44
N LYS A 15 -8.72 8.49 6.61
CA LYS A 15 -8.54 9.89 7.03
C LYS A 15 -7.30 10.03 7.89
N PRO A 16 -6.13 9.58 7.42
CA PRO A 16 -4.94 9.46 8.25
C PRO A 16 -4.34 10.80 8.66
N GLU A 17 -3.69 10.81 9.81
CA GLU A 17 -2.88 11.95 10.25
C GLU A 17 -1.57 11.99 9.47
N ILE A 18 -1.04 10.82 9.14
CA ILE A 18 0.17 10.67 8.36
C ILE A 18 -0.09 9.61 7.30
N LEU A 19 0.23 9.91 6.06
CA LEU A 19 0.18 8.93 4.98
C LEU A 19 1.31 9.20 4.00
N LYS A 20 2.11 8.18 3.77
CA LYS A 20 3.19 8.22 2.81
C LYS A 20 3.10 6.97 1.95
N VAL A 21 3.09 7.16 0.64
CA VAL A 21 3.09 6.05 -0.33
C VAL A 21 4.24 6.28 -1.28
N ILE A 22 5.18 5.34 -1.30
CA ILE A 22 6.37 5.44 -2.13
C ILE A 22 6.39 4.28 -3.11
N ASN A 23 6.61 4.58 -4.38
CA ASN A 23 6.78 3.57 -5.41
C ASN A 23 8.25 3.14 -5.41
N ASP A 24 8.51 1.94 -4.91
CA ASP A 24 9.86 1.37 -4.79
C ASP A 24 10.23 0.48 -5.98
N SER A 25 9.44 0.49 -7.05
CA SER A 25 9.64 -0.40 -8.20
C SER A 25 11.01 -0.27 -8.85
N GLU A 26 11.57 0.93 -8.85
CA GLU A 26 12.89 1.18 -9.42
C GLU A 26 14.00 0.41 -8.70
N LYS A 27 13.85 0.15 -7.41
CA LYS A 27 14.82 -0.62 -6.62
C LYS A 27 14.88 -2.09 -7.04
N HIS A 28 13.84 -2.56 -7.73
CA HIS A 28 13.70 -3.95 -8.14
C HIS A 28 13.73 -4.12 -9.65
N LYS A 29 13.94 -3.03 -10.37
CA LYS A 29 13.97 -3.04 -11.83
C LYS A 29 15.12 -3.93 -12.33
N GLY A 30 14.79 -4.80 -13.28
CA GLY A 30 15.77 -5.72 -13.83
C GLY A 30 15.97 -7.00 -13.05
N HIS A 31 15.36 -7.15 -11.87
CA HIS A 31 15.40 -8.41 -11.13
C HIS A 31 14.45 -9.42 -11.78
N SER A 32 14.86 -10.69 -11.73
CA SER A 32 14.03 -11.78 -12.24
C SER A 32 12.68 -11.80 -11.52
N GLY A 33 11.61 -11.84 -12.29
CA GLY A 33 10.26 -11.83 -11.75
C GLY A 33 9.66 -10.46 -11.52
N SER A 34 10.44 -9.39 -11.68
CA SER A 34 9.89 -8.04 -11.58
C SER A 34 9.16 -7.68 -12.86
N PRO A 35 7.87 -7.25 -12.79
CA PRO A 35 7.18 -6.79 -13.98
C PRO A 35 7.76 -5.46 -14.46
N ASN A 36 7.64 -5.22 -15.77
CA ASN A 36 8.14 -4.00 -16.39
C ASN A 36 7.15 -2.83 -16.31
N SER A 37 6.13 -2.96 -15.45
CA SER A 37 5.06 -1.96 -15.34
C SER A 37 5.47 -0.69 -14.58
N GLY A 38 6.55 -0.73 -13.80
CA GLY A 38 6.92 0.37 -12.92
C GLY A 38 6.05 0.49 -11.67
N ASN A 39 5.17 -0.49 -11.42
CA ASN A 39 4.24 -0.49 -10.29
C ASN A 39 4.26 -1.82 -9.54
N SER A 40 5.45 -2.37 -9.32
CA SER A 40 5.61 -3.70 -8.73
C SER A 40 5.78 -3.70 -7.21
N HIS A 41 6.24 -2.60 -6.63
CA HIS A 41 6.55 -2.53 -5.20
C HIS A 41 6.19 -1.15 -4.66
N PHE A 42 5.48 -1.13 -3.52
CA PHE A 42 5.12 0.12 -2.84
C PHE A 42 5.41 0.02 -1.35
N SER A 43 5.86 1.12 -0.77
CA SER A 43 6.01 1.26 0.67
C SER A 43 4.96 2.22 1.18
N ILE A 44 4.22 1.81 2.19
CA ILE A 44 3.13 2.57 2.79
C ILE A 44 3.46 2.83 4.26
N THR A 45 3.45 4.09 4.67
CA THR A 45 3.53 4.48 6.07
C THR A 45 2.25 5.21 6.41
N ILE A 46 1.55 4.75 7.45
CA ILE A 46 0.23 5.29 7.77
C ILE A 46 0.02 5.39 9.28
N LYS A 47 -0.60 6.49 9.69
CA LYS A 47 -1.08 6.69 11.05
C LYS A 47 -2.52 7.17 10.98
N SER A 48 -3.43 6.38 11.53
CA SER A 48 -4.86 6.69 11.52
C SER A 48 -5.53 6.16 12.78
N LYS A 49 -6.51 6.92 13.26
CA LYS A 49 -7.30 6.50 14.42
C LYS A 49 -8.05 5.20 14.15
N LYS A 50 -8.42 4.93 12.91
CA LYS A 50 -9.10 3.68 12.53
C LYS A 50 -8.21 2.45 12.69
N LEU A 51 -6.91 2.64 12.73
CA LEU A 51 -5.93 1.55 12.90
C LEU A 51 -5.45 1.41 14.33
N ASN A 52 -5.80 2.36 15.20
CA ASN A 52 -5.40 2.31 16.60
C ASN A 52 -6.05 1.11 17.31
N GLY A 53 -5.26 0.41 18.11
CA GLY A 53 -5.75 -0.73 18.87
C GLY A 53 -5.84 -2.04 18.07
N LEU A 54 -5.59 -2.00 16.77
CA LEU A 54 -5.53 -3.21 15.96
C LEU A 54 -4.16 -3.86 16.09
N THR A 55 -4.13 -5.19 16.00
CA THR A 55 -2.86 -5.89 15.85
C THR A 55 -2.26 -5.52 14.50
N ARG A 56 -0.95 -5.74 14.36
CA ARG A 56 -0.25 -5.50 13.10
C ARG A 56 -0.90 -6.25 11.95
N VAL A 57 -1.25 -7.51 12.17
CA VAL A 57 -1.89 -8.35 11.15
C VAL A 57 -3.25 -7.78 10.77
N ASN A 58 -4.07 -7.42 11.74
CA ASN A 58 -5.41 -6.89 11.47
C ASN A 58 -5.34 -5.50 10.81
N GLY A 59 -4.38 -4.69 11.18
CA GLY A 59 -4.15 -3.40 10.52
C GLY A 59 -3.78 -3.57 9.05
N GLN A 60 -2.88 -4.50 8.75
CA GLN A 60 -2.51 -4.80 7.37
C GLN A 60 -3.69 -5.35 6.56
N ARG A 61 -4.49 -6.23 7.17
CA ARG A 61 -5.70 -6.77 6.52
C ARG A 61 -6.68 -5.65 6.18
N ALA A 62 -6.84 -4.67 7.06
CA ALA A 62 -7.72 -3.53 6.80
C ALA A 62 -7.25 -2.73 5.58
N ILE A 63 -5.95 -2.55 5.45
CA ILE A 63 -5.37 -1.84 4.30
C ILE A 63 -5.58 -2.61 3.01
N TYR A 64 -5.30 -3.92 3.01
CA TYR A 64 -5.54 -4.77 1.84
C TYR A 64 -7.02 -4.77 1.45
N LYS A 65 -7.91 -4.76 2.42
CA LYS A 65 -9.36 -4.73 2.17
C LYS A 65 -9.77 -3.48 1.39
N VAL A 66 -9.23 -2.34 1.75
CA VAL A 66 -9.52 -1.07 1.07
C VAL A 66 -8.99 -1.08 -0.38
N LEU A 67 -7.88 -1.77 -0.62
CA LEU A 67 -7.25 -1.83 -1.95
C LEU A 67 -7.69 -3.05 -2.77
N GLU A 68 -8.60 -3.84 -2.25
CA GLU A 68 -8.97 -5.15 -2.80
C GLU A 68 -9.35 -5.11 -4.29
N GLU A 69 -10.12 -4.12 -4.72
CA GLU A 69 -10.51 -4.00 -6.13
C GLU A 69 -9.32 -3.77 -7.05
N ASP A 70 -8.37 -2.96 -6.60
CA ASP A 70 -7.19 -2.63 -7.39
C ASP A 70 -6.17 -3.75 -7.41
N LEU A 71 -6.29 -4.69 -6.48
CA LEU A 71 -5.41 -5.86 -6.40
C LEU A 71 -5.94 -7.06 -7.18
N ALA A 72 -7.14 -6.95 -7.78
CA ALA A 72 -7.79 -8.07 -8.43
C ALA A 72 -7.02 -8.63 -9.64
N GLU A 73 -6.43 -7.76 -10.46
CA GLU A 73 -5.71 -8.17 -11.67
C GLU A 73 -4.22 -8.39 -11.43
N TYR A 74 -3.64 -7.55 -10.58
CA TYR A 74 -2.21 -7.60 -10.30
C TYR A 74 -1.97 -7.18 -8.86
N ILE A 75 -1.27 -8.01 -8.10
CA ILE A 75 -0.96 -7.76 -6.71
C ILE A 75 0.50 -7.32 -6.58
N PRO A 76 0.77 -6.01 -6.38
CA PRO A 76 2.13 -5.57 -6.13
C PRO A 76 2.58 -5.99 -4.73
N ALA A 77 3.87 -6.01 -4.51
CA ALA A 77 4.41 -6.20 -3.16
C ALA A 77 4.19 -4.92 -2.36
N LEU A 78 3.56 -5.05 -1.20
CA LEU A 78 3.30 -3.91 -0.31
C LEU A 78 4.10 -4.07 0.98
N SER A 79 4.91 -3.06 1.28
CA SER A 79 5.59 -2.94 2.56
C SER A 79 4.80 -1.93 3.39
N ILE A 80 4.15 -2.39 4.46
CA ILE A 80 3.22 -1.57 5.23
C ILE A 80 3.77 -1.32 6.63
N LYS A 81 3.92 -0.05 6.97
CA LYS A 81 4.31 0.39 8.31
C LYS A 81 3.19 1.21 8.91
N ILE A 82 2.61 0.69 9.97
CA ILE A 82 1.56 1.39 10.73
C ILE A 82 2.22 2.00 11.97
N ILE A 83 2.10 3.31 12.10
CA ILE A 83 2.75 4.05 13.18
C ILE A 83 1.79 4.70 14.14
#